data_ea1e8006bee3f6633b645a924bd0966e
#
_entry.id   ea1e8006bee3f6633b645a924bd0966e
#
_cell.length_a   1.000
_cell.length_b   1.000
_cell.length_c   1.000
_cell.angle_alpha   90.00
_cell.angle_beta   90.00
_cell.angle_gamma   90.00
#
_symmetry.space_group_name_H-M   'P 1'
#
loop_
_entity.id
_entity.type
_entity.pdbx_description
1 polymer ?
#
loop_
_entity_poly.entity_id
_entity_poly.type
_entity_poly.pdbx_seq_one_letter_code
_entity_poly.pdbx_strand_id
1 'polypeptide(L)'
;MQWKGAAMARIATFDDWIDYFRQWQKDIGYDPALLGDYNFETKLGELHTGEIEFGDFKGQSKWERIGQIPNQSIRDALMNLIVYQGDTEFASVEQQKNLLDKAPTEYDRQALIRVNSEEMRHGWQMCYLLVNYFGDSGKLEAKKLLERRAFRGDRLLGSFNAPVNNWLDFFTYTEFVDRDGKYQLTMLSHSSFAPLAQSVTAMLKEEFFHMFTGHTGLTRILKAGKIPVPIVQKYFNKWLSTAYDLFGTDHSSSAHWAYVWGLKGRFDEHEAQLPAAKDKLNDLARDHYIAECGKLIDQLNALVPPGEPKLYAPDLKFNRSIGEHVGKRYSVTGELLSEDDYDKHVRDVLPTAEDEKLLNEITKGKDWVAQAQVS
;
A
#
# COMPACT_ATOMS: atom_id res chain seq x y z
N MET A 1 15.36 5.37 25.59
CA MET A 1 16.40 6.36 25.28
C MET A 1 15.71 7.71 25.06
N GLN A 2 15.86 8.67 26.00
CA GLN A 2 15.21 9.98 25.87
C GLN A 2 15.88 10.76 24.73
N TRP A 3 15.11 11.18 23.76
CA TRP A 3 15.53 12.11 22.72
C TRP A 3 15.95 13.45 23.38
N LYS A 4 17.24 13.72 23.43
CA LYS A 4 17.73 15.08 23.62
C LYS A 4 17.63 15.78 22.26
N GLY A 5 16.49 16.39 22.02
CA GLY A 5 16.26 17.15 20.80
C GLY A 5 17.19 18.37 20.76
N ALA A 6 18.13 18.37 19.84
CA ALA A 6 18.48 19.62 19.18
C ALA A 6 17.17 20.16 18.59
N ALA A 7 16.83 21.42 18.85
CA ALA A 7 15.67 22.06 18.22
C ALA A 7 15.84 21.92 16.71
N MET A 8 15.07 21.00 16.11
CA MET A 8 15.18 20.73 14.69
C MET A 8 14.80 21.99 13.92
N ALA A 9 15.65 22.42 13.03
CA ALA A 9 15.46 23.63 12.24
C ALA A 9 14.08 23.64 11.55
N ARG A 10 13.50 24.81 11.37
CA ARG A 10 12.23 24.98 10.65
C ARG A 10 12.47 24.61 9.18
N ILE A 11 11.63 23.75 8.60
CA ILE A 11 11.63 23.51 7.16
C ILE A 11 11.18 24.80 6.47
N ALA A 12 12.07 25.44 5.75
CA ALA A 12 11.77 26.62 4.92
C ALA A 12 11.59 26.22 3.45
N THR A 13 12.43 25.32 2.95
CA THR A 13 12.48 24.84 1.57
C THR A 13 12.35 23.32 1.52
N PHE A 14 12.24 22.79 0.32
CA PHE A 14 12.26 21.33 0.12
C PHE A 14 13.67 20.75 0.37
N ASP A 15 14.74 21.51 0.15
CA ASP A 15 16.09 21.07 0.47
C ASP A 15 16.29 20.85 1.97
N ASP A 16 15.70 21.72 2.82
CA ASP A 16 15.70 21.50 4.25
C ASP A 16 14.97 20.19 4.63
N TRP A 17 13.87 19.87 3.92
CA TRP A 17 13.14 18.62 4.13
C TRP A 17 13.97 17.40 3.72
N ILE A 18 14.77 17.48 2.66
CA ILE A 18 15.67 16.39 2.24
C ILE A 18 16.64 16.00 3.34
N ASP A 19 17.13 16.94 4.14
CA ASP A 19 18.00 16.62 5.28
C ASP A 19 17.25 15.82 6.37
N TYR A 20 15.97 16.11 6.61
CA TYR A 20 15.12 15.29 7.47
C TYR A 20 14.89 13.89 6.89
N PHE A 21 14.68 13.79 5.59
CA PHE A 21 14.53 12.51 4.90
C PHE A 21 15.78 11.63 5.02
N ARG A 22 16.95 12.20 4.83
CA ARG A 22 18.23 11.51 5.05
C ARG A 22 18.42 11.08 6.51
N GLN A 23 17.98 11.90 7.45
CA GLN A 23 18.00 11.54 8.86
C GLN A 23 17.02 10.41 9.17
N TRP A 24 15.80 10.44 8.59
CA TRP A 24 14.83 9.36 8.71
C TRP A 24 15.39 8.02 8.21
N GLN A 25 16.07 7.99 7.06
CA GLN A 25 16.71 6.77 6.56
C GLN A 25 17.68 6.18 7.60
N LYS A 26 18.50 7.01 8.22
CA LYS A 26 19.41 6.59 9.30
C LYS A 26 18.65 6.11 10.54
N ASP A 27 17.62 6.82 10.95
CA ASP A 27 16.83 6.51 12.15
C ASP A 27 16.10 5.17 12.03
N ILE A 28 15.63 4.83 10.83
CA ILE A 28 15.03 3.51 10.57
C ILE A 28 16.09 2.42 10.37
N GLY A 29 17.36 2.77 10.23
CA GLY A 29 18.46 1.83 10.00
C GLY A 29 18.53 1.34 8.55
N TYR A 30 18.09 2.13 7.59
CA TYR A 30 18.30 1.86 6.17
C TYR A 30 19.70 2.33 5.77
N ASP A 31 20.50 1.45 5.16
CA ASP A 31 21.83 1.81 4.69
C ASP A 31 21.73 2.55 3.36
N PRO A 32 22.09 3.85 3.29
CA PRO A 32 22.06 4.61 2.03
C PRO A 32 22.94 4.02 0.93
N ALA A 33 23.96 3.23 1.25
CA ALA A 33 24.80 2.57 0.25
C ALA A 33 24.00 1.55 -0.61
N LEU A 34 22.88 1.03 -0.10
CA LEU A 34 22.00 0.14 -0.85
C LEU A 34 21.32 0.83 -2.03
N LEU A 35 21.18 2.16 -1.98
CA LEU A 35 20.58 2.95 -3.06
C LEU A 35 21.49 3.04 -4.30
N GLY A 36 22.82 2.80 -4.15
CA GLY A 36 23.76 2.96 -5.24
C GLY A 36 23.64 4.35 -5.90
N ASP A 37 23.44 4.36 -7.20
CA ASP A 37 23.26 5.59 -7.99
C ASP A 37 21.79 6.06 -8.09
N TYR A 38 20.89 5.50 -7.27
CA TYR A 38 19.47 5.88 -7.31
C TYR A 38 19.28 7.34 -6.90
N ASN A 39 18.70 8.12 -7.81
CA ASN A 39 18.46 9.54 -7.59
C ASN A 39 17.00 9.82 -7.28
N PHE A 40 16.74 10.48 -6.14
CA PHE A 40 15.41 10.95 -5.79
C PHE A 40 15.09 12.23 -6.58
N GLU A 41 14.13 12.11 -7.47
CA GLU A 41 13.70 13.20 -8.34
C GLU A 41 12.18 13.26 -8.45
N THR A 42 11.65 14.42 -8.82
CA THR A 42 10.23 14.58 -9.12
C THR A 42 9.93 13.92 -10.47
N LYS A 43 9.05 12.92 -10.46
CA LYS A 43 8.54 12.29 -11.68
C LYS A 43 7.09 12.70 -11.89
N LEU A 44 6.79 13.21 -13.07
CA LEU A 44 5.47 13.62 -13.48
C LEU A 44 5.07 12.80 -14.71
N GLY A 45 3.95 12.09 -14.61
CA GLY A 45 3.33 11.41 -15.75
C GLY A 45 2.46 12.35 -16.56
N GLU A 46 1.92 11.84 -17.66
CA GLU A 46 0.97 12.56 -18.48
C GLU A 46 -0.42 12.59 -17.82
N LEU A 47 -1.10 13.70 -17.94
CA LEU A 47 -2.51 13.79 -17.56
C LEU A 47 -3.37 13.09 -18.62
N HIS A 48 -4.40 12.38 -18.20
CA HIS A 48 -5.40 11.83 -19.12
C HIS A 48 -6.14 12.93 -19.86
N THR A 49 -6.47 14.02 -19.14
CA THR A 49 -7.09 15.24 -19.68
C THR A 49 -6.68 16.43 -18.84
N GLY A 50 -6.68 17.62 -19.45
CA GLY A 50 -6.49 18.90 -18.75
C GLY A 50 -7.76 19.41 -18.03
N GLU A 51 -8.90 18.72 -18.20
CA GLU A 51 -10.16 19.09 -17.58
C GLU A 51 -10.48 18.20 -16.37
N ILE A 52 -11.24 18.73 -15.42
CA ILE A 52 -11.80 18.00 -14.29
C ILE A 52 -12.92 17.09 -14.81
N GLU A 53 -12.79 15.78 -14.56
CA GLU A 53 -13.59 14.74 -15.21
C GLU A 53 -14.94 14.50 -14.51
N PHE A 54 -15.07 14.82 -13.22
CA PHE A 54 -16.22 14.49 -12.36
C PHE A 54 -16.41 15.53 -11.26
N GLY A 55 -17.49 15.38 -10.48
CA GLY A 55 -17.82 16.25 -9.36
C GLY A 55 -18.37 17.62 -9.78
N ASP A 56 -18.42 18.54 -8.83
CA ASP A 56 -19.03 19.88 -9.00
C ASP A 56 -18.27 20.80 -9.97
N PHE A 57 -17.01 20.49 -10.20
CA PHE A 57 -16.13 21.29 -11.06
C PHE A 57 -15.88 20.63 -12.43
N LYS A 58 -16.64 19.60 -12.79
CA LYS A 58 -16.53 18.90 -14.07
C LYS A 58 -16.53 19.88 -15.25
N GLY A 59 -15.58 19.68 -16.18
CA GLY A 59 -15.40 20.48 -17.41
C GLY A 59 -14.59 21.76 -17.19
N GLN A 60 -14.22 22.11 -15.95
CA GLN A 60 -13.25 23.17 -15.70
C GLN A 60 -11.83 22.66 -15.87
N SER A 61 -10.88 23.55 -16.13
CA SER A 61 -9.46 23.19 -16.16
C SER A 61 -8.99 22.65 -14.81
N LYS A 62 -8.15 21.61 -14.81
CA LYS A 62 -7.50 21.12 -13.58
C LYS A 62 -6.71 22.23 -12.91
N TRP A 63 -6.66 22.19 -11.59
CA TRP A 63 -5.91 23.17 -10.79
C TRP A 63 -4.43 22.82 -10.77
N GLU A 64 -3.60 23.77 -11.14
CA GLU A 64 -2.13 23.65 -11.11
C GLU A 64 -1.52 24.23 -9.82
N ARG A 65 -2.27 25.08 -9.12
CA ARG A 65 -1.84 25.79 -7.91
C ARG A 65 -2.94 25.80 -6.87
N ILE A 66 -2.56 25.78 -5.60
CA ILE A 66 -3.50 25.81 -4.47
C ILE A 66 -4.39 27.06 -4.52
N GLY A 67 -3.88 28.20 -5.00
CA GLY A 67 -4.66 29.44 -5.15
C GLY A 67 -5.84 29.35 -6.12
N GLN A 68 -5.86 28.39 -7.03
CA GLN A 68 -6.96 28.13 -7.97
C GLN A 68 -8.10 27.33 -7.33
N ILE A 69 -7.84 26.63 -6.22
CA ILE A 69 -8.83 25.82 -5.51
C ILE A 69 -9.82 26.75 -4.78
N PRO A 70 -11.14 26.60 -5.02
CA PRO A 70 -12.14 27.60 -4.62
C PRO A 70 -12.21 27.93 -3.14
N ASN A 71 -12.06 26.94 -2.26
CA ASN A 71 -12.20 27.14 -0.83
C ASN A 71 -11.22 26.32 0.02
N GLN A 72 -11.14 26.65 1.31
CA GLN A 72 -10.18 26.03 2.22
C GLN A 72 -10.50 24.57 2.51
N SER A 73 -11.76 24.17 2.60
CA SER A 73 -12.15 22.77 2.88
C SER A 73 -11.67 21.81 1.80
N ILE A 74 -11.70 22.23 0.54
CA ILE A 74 -11.16 21.43 -0.59
C ILE A 74 -9.64 21.32 -0.48
N ARG A 75 -8.95 22.41 -0.11
CA ARG A 75 -7.49 22.41 0.08
C ARG A 75 -7.07 21.48 1.21
N ASP A 76 -7.81 21.50 2.32
CA ASP A 76 -7.55 20.64 3.48
C ASP A 76 -7.81 19.18 3.14
N ALA A 77 -8.89 18.86 2.42
CA ALA A 77 -9.17 17.51 1.96
C ALA A 77 -8.10 16.98 0.99
N LEU A 78 -7.66 17.83 0.04
CA LEU A 78 -6.57 17.48 -0.88
C LEU A 78 -5.25 17.23 -0.12
N MET A 79 -4.89 18.10 0.83
CA MET A 79 -3.71 17.93 1.66
C MET A 79 -3.75 16.61 2.43
N ASN A 80 -4.92 16.26 3.00
CA ASN A 80 -5.08 15.00 3.71
C ASN A 80 -4.90 13.78 2.79
N LEU A 81 -5.42 13.80 1.56
CA LEU A 81 -5.21 12.71 0.59
C LEU A 81 -3.71 12.51 0.31
N ILE A 82 -2.96 13.59 0.11
CA ILE A 82 -1.51 13.55 -0.12
C ILE A 82 -0.77 13.03 1.13
N VAL A 83 -1.21 13.44 2.33
CA VAL A 83 -0.63 12.98 3.61
C VAL A 83 -0.87 11.48 3.80
N TYR A 84 -2.09 10.98 3.56
CA TYR A 84 -2.38 9.55 3.66
C TYR A 84 -1.53 8.74 2.69
N GLN A 85 -1.42 9.17 1.43
CA GLN A 85 -0.58 8.49 0.45
C GLN A 85 0.89 8.49 0.88
N GLY A 86 1.45 9.63 1.26
CA GLY A 86 2.85 9.69 1.71
C GLY A 86 3.14 8.88 2.99
N ASP A 87 2.14 8.71 3.87
CA ASP A 87 2.30 7.91 5.09
C ASP A 87 2.41 6.41 4.78
N THR A 88 1.65 5.90 3.81
CA THR A 88 1.69 4.51 3.39
C THR A 88 3.04 4.14 2.77
N GLU A 89 3.60 5.02 1.95
CA GLU A 89 4.88 4.81 1.26
C GLU A 89 6.05 4.64 2.24
N PHE A 90 6.19 5.57 3.19
CA PHE A 90 7.23 5.46 4.21
C PHE A 90 7.03 4.27 5.16
N ALA A 91 5.80 3.93 5.45
CA ALA A 91 5.47 2.78 6.27
C ALA A 91 5.89 1.47 5.61
N SER A 92 5.64 1.31 4.31
CA SER A 92 6.03 0.16 3.51
C SER A 92 7.53 -0.13 3.63
N VAL A 93 8.38 0.90 3.48
CA VAL A 93 9.83 0.77 3.67
C VAL A 93 10.18 0.30 5.09
N GLU A 94 9.57 0.90 6.12
CA GLU A 94 9.83 0.53 7.51
C GLU A 94 9.45 -0.92 7.83
N GLN A 95 8.36 -1.41 7.22
CA GLN A 95 7.90 -2.79 7.39
C GLN A 95 8.82 -3.80 6.72
N GLN A 96 9.39 -3.49 5.56
CA GLN A 96 10.04 -4.46 4.67
C GLN A 96 11.58 -4.49 4.78
N LYS A 97 12.22 -3.37 5.09
CA LYS A 97 13.70 -3.23 5.07
C LYS A 97 14.47 -4.28 5.85
N ASN A 98 13.91 -4.79 6.94
CA ASN A 98 14.56 -5.79 7.80
C ASN A 98 14.72 -7.17 7.12
N LEU A 99 14.12 -7.36 5.95
CA LEU A 99 14.21 -8.61 5.21
C LEU A 99 15.43 -8.67 4.28
N LEU A 100 16.12 -7.55 4.03
CA LEU A 100 17.27 -7.47 3.11
C LEU A 100 18.37 -8.46 3.46
N ASP A 101 18.70 -8.60 4.75
CA ASP A 101 19.75 -9.53 5.22
C ASP A 101 19.32 -11.00 5.18
N LYS A 102 18.02 -11.28 4.98
CA LYS A 102 17.44 -12.62 4.96
C LYS A 102 16.94 -13.01 3.57
N ALA A 103 17.36 -12.27 2.53
CA ALA A 103 16.91 -12.52 1.16
C ALA A 103 17.25 -13.95 0.71
N PRO A 104 16.29 -14.68 0.11
CA PRO A 104 16.52 -16.05 -0.32
C PRO A 104 17.56 -16.14 -1.45
N THR A 105 17.60 -15.14 -2.31
CA THR A 105 18.58 -15.03 -3.40
C THR A 105 19.04 -13.59 -3.56
N GLU A 106 20.14 -13.37 -4.29
CA GLU A 106 20.57 -12.01 -4.64
C GLU A 106 19.54 -11.31 -5.55
N TYR A 107 18.85 -12.05 -6.42
CA TYR A 107 17.74 -11.53 -7.21
C TYR A 107 16.65 -10.92 -6.31
N ASP A 108 16.22 -11.65 -5.28
CA ASP A 108 15.19 -11.17 -4.34
C ASP A 108 15.68 -9.97 -3.54
N ARG A 109 16.95 -10.00 -3.13
CA ARG A 109 17.57 -8.87 -2.43
C ARG A 109 17.55 -7.59 -3.27
N GLN A 110 17.94 -7.69 -4.53
CA GLN A 110 17.91 -6.55 -5.46
C GLN A 110 16.47 -6.09 -5.75
N ALA A 111 15.51 -7.02 -5.88
CA ALA A 111 14.11 -6.68 -6.03
C ALA A 111 13.59 -5.88 -4.82
N LEU A 112 13.88 -6.29 -3.59
CA LEU A 112 13.46 -5.57 -2.38
C LEU A 112 14.17 -4.20 -2.25
N ILE A 113 15.47 -4.10 -2.61
CA ILE A 113 16.16 -2.80 -2.65
C ILE A 113 15.45 -1.85 -3.61
N ARG A 114 15.08 -2.34 -4.79
CA ARG A 114 14.36 -1.54 -5.79
C ARG A 114 12.98 -1.13 -5.28
N VAL A 115 12.17 -2.05 -4.74
CA VAL A 115 10.87 -1.75 -4.14
C VAL A 115 11.02 -0.66 -3.09
N ASN A 116 11.92 -0.84 -2.10
CA ASN A 116 12.14 0.16 -1.06
C ASN A 116 12.61 1.52 -1.60
N SER A 117 13.41 1.54 -2.67
CA SER A 117 13.86 2.79 -3.29
C SER A 117 12.71 3.53 -3.97
N GLU A 118 11.86 2.79 -4.69
CA GLU A 118 10.67 3.33 -5.35
C GLU A 118 9.63 3.81 -4.33
N GLU A 119 9.36 3.08 -3.25
CA GLU A 119 8.50 3.48 -2.13
C GLU A 119 9.01 4.75 -1.41
N MET A 120 10.31 4.82 -1.13
CA MET A 120 10.92 6.05 -0.61
C MET A 120 10.73 7.23 -1.55
N ARG A 121 10.85 7.03 -2.87
CA ARG A 121 10.62 8.07 -3.86
C ARG A 121 9.15 8.48 -3.92
N HIS A 122 8.22 7.54 -3.78
CA HIS A 122 6.78 7.84 -3.70
C HIS A 122 6.48 8.76 -2.52
N GLY A 123 6.94 8.40 -1.33
CA GLY A 123 6.83 9.25 -0.14
C GLY A 123 7.52 10.61 -0.29
N TRP A 124 8.72 10.62 -0.91
CA TRP A 124 9.46 11.84 -1.25
C TRP A 124 8.65 12.75 -2.19
N GLN A 125 8.00 12.16 -3.22
CA GLN A 125 7.13 12.88 -4.17
C GLN A 125 5.93 13.52 -3.47
N MET A 126 5.28 12.80 -2.55
CA MET A 126 4.15 13.35 -1.76
C MET A 126 4.61 14.50 -0.87
N CYS A 127 5.77 14.39 -0.22
CA CYS A 127 6.36 15.47 0.57
C CYS A 127 6.77 16.67 -0.27
N TYR A 128 7.26 16.45 -1.51
CA TYR A 128 7.49 17.52 -2.46
C TYR A 128 6.22 18.34 -2.73
N LEU A 129 5.08 17.68 -2.97
CA LEU A 129 3.80 18.36 -3.14
C LEU A 129 3.39 19.15 -1.89
N LEU A 130 3.53 18.55 -0.70
CA LEU A 130 3.18 19.20 0.57
C LEU A 130 4.01 20.47 0.80
N VAL A 131 5.32 20.39 0.65
CA VAL A 131 6.23 21.51 0.94
C VAL A 131 6.07 22.65 -0.06
N ASN A 132 5.91 22.33 -1.35
CA ASN A 132 5.92 23.35 -2.39
C ASN A 132 4.55 23.99 -2.67
N TYR A 133 3.45 23.28 -2.32
CA TYR A 133 2.11 23.80 -2.65
C TYR A 133 1.30 24.25 -1.43
N PHE A 134 1.51 23.69 -0.23
CA PHE A 134 0.62 23.92 0.93
C PHE A 134 1.21 24.83 2.02
N GLY A 135 2.29 25.54 1.71
CA GLY A 135 2.91 26.51 2.64
C GLY A 135 3.34 25.85 3.96
N ASP A 136 3.22 26.59 5.07
CA ASP A 136 3.69 26.12 6.38
C ASP A 136 2.91 24.89 6.89
N SER A 137 1.64 24.75 6.57
CA SER A 137 0.85 23.56 6.92
C SER A 137 1.38 22.31 6.21
N GLY A 138 1.67 22.40 4.91
CA GLY A 138 2.28 21.30 4.16
C GLY A 138 3.66 20.91 4.66
N LYS A 139 4.49 21.89 4.99
CA LYS A 139 5.83 21.66 5.59
C LYS A 139 5.72 20.92 6.92
N LEU A 140 4.75 21.28 7.75
CA LEU A 140 4.51 20.60 9.03
C LEU A 140 4.08 19.14 8.82
N GLU A 141 3.15 18.89 7.90
CA GLU A 141 2.70 17.52 7.61
C GLU A 141 3.82 16.67 6.97
N ALA A 142 4.59 17.23 6.03
CA ALA A 142 5.75 16.55 5.44
C ALA A 142 6.81 16.16 6.48
N LYS A 143 6.99 16.98 7.53
CA LYS A 143 7.83 16.63 8.67
C LYS A 143 7.24 15.50 9.51
N LYS A 144 5.94 15.56 9.83
CA LYS A 144 5.25 14.52 10.62
C LYS A 144 5.30 13.15 9.93
N LEU A 145 5.26 13.09 8.61
CA LEU A 145 5.39 11.85 7.86
C LEU A 145 6.72 11.14 8.17
N LEU A 146 7.80 11.90 8.36
CA LEU A 146 9.12 11.36 8.73
C LEU A 146 9.29 11.12 10.24
N GLU A 147 8.39 11.62 11.09
CA GLU A 147 8.41 11.41 12.55
C GLU A 147 7.64 10.17 12.99
N ARG A 148 6.60 9.76 12.21
CA ARG A 148 5.82 8.54 12.44
C ARG A 148 6.67 7.29 12.25
N ARG A 149 6.32 6.22 12.96
CA ARG A 149 7.00 4.91 12.88
C ARG A 149 5.98 3.77 12.92
N ALA A 150 6.07 2.87 11.95
CA ALA A 150 5.24 1.66 11.91
C ALA A 150 5.36 0.82 13.19
N PHE A 151 6.60 0.63 13.68
CA PHE A 151 6.86 -0.16 14.89
C PHE A 151 6.36 0.47 16.21
N ARG A 152 5.94 1.75 16.18
CA ARG A 152 5.28 2.41 17.33
C ARG A 152 3.75 2.39 17.22
N GLY A 153 3.21 1.97 16.10
CA GLY A 153 1.79 2.10 15.81
C GLY A 153 1.35 3.53 15.47
N ASP A 154 2.26 4.37 14.97
CA ASP A 154 2.01 5.80 14.73
C ASP A 154 1.52 6.10 13.31
N ARG A 155 1.55 5.11 12.39
CA ARG A 155 1.09 5.28 11.01
C ARG A 155 -0.42 5.45 10.98
N LEU A 156 -0.91 6.29 10.06
CA LEU A 156 -2.30 6.74 9.99
C LEU A 156 -3.28 5.59 9.73
N LEU A 157 -2.89 4.63 8.90
CA LEU A 157 -3.69 3.45 8.62
C LEU A 157 -3.12 2.26 9.41
N GLY A 158 -3.98 1.58 10.17
CA GLY A 158 -3.62 0.48 11.05
C GLY A 158 -2.86 -0.66 10.34
N SER A 159 -3.21 -0.92 9.09
CA SER A 159 -2.58 -1.92 8.22
C SER A 159 -1.07 -1.69 8.06
N PHE A 160 -0.64 -0.45 8.03
CA PHE A 160 0.75 -0.06 7.87
C PHE A 160 1.55 -0.03 9.18
N ASN A 161 0.93 -0.41 10.29
CA ASN A 161 1.59 -0.70 11.56
C ASN A 161 1.83 -2.21 11.76
N ALA A 162 1.24 -3.07 10.91
CA ALA A 162 1.43 -4.50 10.98
C ALA A 162 2.85 -4.89 10.53
N PRO A 163 3.53 -5.84 11.22
CA PRO A 163 4.87 -6.24 10.84
C PRO A 163 4.86 -7.13 9.59
N VAL A 164 5.93 -7.00 8.79
CA VAL A 164 6.31 -7.93 7.71
C VAL A 164 7.55 -8.69 8.18
N ASN A 165 7.37 -9.94 8.62
CA ASN A 165 8.37 -10.67 9.42
C ASN A 165 9.28 -11.59 8.59
N ASN A 166 8.83 -12.02 7.42
CA ASN A 166 9.54 -12.98 6.58
C ASN A 166 9.22 -12.77 5.08
N TRP A 167 9.90 -13.51 4.22
CA TRP A 167 9.77 -13.35 2.77
C TRP A 167 8.44 -13.86 2.20
N LEU A 168 7.77 -14.84 2.82
CA LEU A 168 6.40 -15.19 2.43
C LEU A 168 5.44 -14.04 2.76
N ASP A 169 5.63 -13.42 3.92
CA ASP A 169 4.88 -12.24 4.36
C ASP A 169 5.05 -11.08 3.36
N PHE A 170 6.30 -10.82 2.93
CA PHE A 170 6.62 -9.80 1.94
C PHE A 170 5.99 -10.09 0.57
N PHE A 171 6.12 -11.29 0.04
CA PHE A 171 5.54 -11.62 -1.26
C PHE A 171 4.01 -11.57 -1.26
N THR A 172 3.37 -11.93 -0.15
CA THR A 172 1.91 -11.80 -0.02
C THR A 172 1.48 -10.34 0.19
N TYR A 173 2.29 -9.54 0.89
CA TYR A 173 2.08 -8.10 1.02
C TYR A 173 2.10 -7.42 -0.36
N THR A 174 3.18 -7.58 -1.12
CA THR A 174 3.34 -6.95 -2.44
C THR A 174 2.32 -7.49 -3.46
N GLU A 175 1.90 -8.74 -3.34
CA GLU A 175 0.83 -9.29 -4.18
C GLU A 175 -0.52 -8.63 -3.92
N PHE A 176 -0.89 -8.37 -2.65
CA PHE A 176 -2.24 -7.95 -2.28
C PHE A 176 -2.34 -6.49 -1.84
N VAL A 177 -1.39 -5.98 -1.05
CA VAL A 177 -1.44 -4.59 -0.55
C VAL A 177 -1.00 -3.61 -1.63
N ASP A 178 0.11 -3.87 -2.33
CA ASP A 178 0.54 -2.99 -3.43
C ASP A 178 -0.45 -3.05 -4.61
N ARG A 179 -1.16 -4.17 -4.76
CA ARG A 179 -2.28 -4.26 -5.71
C ARG A 179 -3.45 -3.36 -5.33
N ASP A 180 -3.80 -3.22 -4.05
CA ASP A 180 -4.74 -2.18 -3.62
C ASP A 180 -4.19 -0.79 -3.98
N GLY A 181 -2.90 -0.54 -3.74
CA GLY A 181 -2.21 0.69 -4.13
C GLY A 181 -2.43 1.06 -5.59
N LYS A 182 -2.37 0.09 -6.51
CA LYS A 182 -2.70 0.30 -7.94
C LYS A 182 -4.09 0.93 -8.12
N TYR A 183 -5.11 0.43 -7.42
CA TYR A 183 -6.47 0.98 -7.50
C TYR A 183 -6.54 2.38 -6.89
N GLN A 184 -5.93 2.59 -5.72
CA GLN A 184 -5.90 3.89 -5.05
C GLN A 184 -5.22 4.96 -5.90
N LEU A 185 -4.06 4.65 -6.45
CA LEU A 185 -3.32 5.56 -7.35
C LEU A 185 -4.08 5.83 -8.65
N THR A 186 -4.76 4.82 -9.23
CA THR A 186 -5.62 5.03 -10.40
C THR A 186 -6.74 6.02 -10.08
N MET A 187 -7.40 5.87 -8.92
CA MET A 187 -8.45 6.80 -8.50
C MET A 187 -7.92 8.22 -8.27
N LEU A 188 -6.70 8.36 -7.74
CA LEU A 188 -6.04 9.66 -7.53
C LEU A 188 -5.51 10.28 -8.84
N SER A 189 -5.23 9.47 -9.88
CA SER A 189 -4.78 9.99 -11.19
C SER A 189 -5.84 10.84 -11.91
N HIS A 190 -7.10 10.71 -11.49
CA HIS A 190 -8.21 11.54 -11.96
C HIS A 190 -8.33 12.88 -11.22
N SER A 191 -7.51 13.13 -10.19
CA SER A 191 -7.60 14.31 -9.34
C SER A 191 -7.71 15.61 -10.14
N SER A 192 -8.57 16.50 -9.66
CA SER A 192 -8.69 17.90 -10.13
C SER A 192 -7.41 18.72 -9.90
N PHE A 193 -6.52 18.27 -9.01
CA PHE A 193 -5.23 18.91 -8.77
C PHE A 193 -4.15 18.23 -9.65
N ALA A 194 -3.79 18.92 -10.76
CA ALA A 194 -2.88 18.39 -11.77
C ALA A 194 -1.54 17.87 -11.21
N PRO A 195 -0.86 18.55 -10.25
CA PRO A 195 0.41 18.04 -9.72
C PRO A 195 0.26 16.69 -9.00
N LEU A 196 -0.86 16.42 -8.31
CA LEU A 196 -1.12 15.11 -7.70
C LEU A 196 -1.39 14.07 -8.78
N ALA A 197 -2.29 14.35 -9.71
CA ALA A 197 -2.64 13.43 -10.79
C ALA A 197 -1.41 12.98 -11.60
N GLN A 198 -0.52 13.92 -11.96
CA GLN A 198 0.74 13.63 -12.66
C GLN A 198 1.71 12.81 -11.80
N SER A 199 1.82 13.13 -10.50
CA SER A 199 2.69 12.39 -9.58
C SER A 199 2.29 10.92 -9.47
N VAL A 200 1.02 10.65 -9.22
CA VAL A 200 0.52 9.26 -9.05
C VAL A 200 0.52 8.48 -10.36
N THR A 201 0.35 9.14 -11.52
CA THR A 201 0.48 8.49 -12.83
C THR A 201 1.90 7.98 -13.08
N ALA A 202 2.91 8.68 -12.57
CA ALA A 202 4.30 8.20 -12.62
C ALA A 202 4.52 7.02 -11.64
N MET A 203 3.94 7.09 -10.43
CA MET A 203 4.02 6.02 -9.42
C MET A 203 3.39 4.72 -9.92
N LEU A 204 2.23 4.78 -10.56
CA LEU A 204 1.53 3.61 -11.12
C LEU A 204 2.41 2.73 -12.01
N LYS A 205 3.37 3.30 -12.73
CA LYS A 205 4.30 2.54 -13.59
C LYS A 205 5.29 1.72 -12.78
N GLU A 206 5.65 2.19 -11.59
CA GLU A 206 6.58 1.50 -10.69
C GLU A 206 5.87 0.40 -9.90
N GLU A 207 4.59 0.59 -9.52
CA GLU A 207 3.75 -0.41 -8.85
C GLU A 207 3.65 -1.75 -9.60
N PHE A 208 3.75 -1.75 -10.93
CA PHE A 208 3.78 -2.99 -11.70
C PHE A 208 4.94 -3.90 -11.31
N PHE A 209 6.10 -3.32 -10.99
CA PHE A 209 7.24 -4.11 -10.55
C PHE A 209 7.03 -4.68 -9.15
N HIS A 210 6.40 -3.94 -8.25
CA HIS A 210 6.08 -4.41 -6.91
C HIS A 210 5.14 -5.62 -6.97
N MET A 211 4.00 -5.50 -7.66
CA MET A 211 3.05 -6.60 -7.86
C MET A 211 3.68 -7.80 -8.55
N PHE A 212 4.53 -7.58 -9.58
CA PHE A 212 5.26 -8.65 -10.26
C PHE A 212 6.20 -9.38 -9.31
N THR A 213 6.88 -8.66 -8.40
CA THR A 213 7.75 -9.25 -7.39
C THR A 213 6.97 -10.17 -6.46
N GLY A 214 5.79 -9.75 -5.98
CA GLY A 214 4.91 -10.56 -5.14
C GLY A 214 4.44 -11.82 -5.86
N HIS A 215 3.85 -11.69 -7.04
CA HIS A 215 3.31 -12.81 -7.81
C HIS A 215 4.40 -13.82 -8.19
N THR A 216 5.55 -13.34 -8.65
CA THR A 216 6.69 -14.21 -9.00
C THR A 216 7.24 -14.92 -7.77
N GLY A 217 7.34 -14.24 -6.63
CA GLY A 217 7.77 -14.82 -5.37
C GLY A 217 6.84 -15.95 -4.91
N LEU A 218 5.54 -15.75 -4.89
CA LEU A 218 4.53 -16.76 -4.54
C LEU A 218 4.56 -17.94 -5.51
N THR A 219 4.65 -17.67 -6.81
CA THR A 219 4.81 -18.71 -7.85
C THR A 219 6.03 -19.60 -7.57
N ARG A 220 7.15 -19.00 -7.21
CA ARG A 220 8.40 -19.71 -6.92
C ARG A 220 8.33 -20.52 -5.63
N ILE A 221 7.66 -20.01 -4.61
CA ILE A 221 7.40 -20.73 -3.35
C ILE A 221 6.56 -22.00 -3.62
N LEU A 222 5.44 -21.85 -4.35
CA LEU A 222 4.57 -22.96 -4.66
C LEU A 222 5.27 -24.01 -5.55
N LYS A 223 6.07 -23.58 -6.54
CA LYS A 223 6.89 -24.48 -7.36
C LYS A 223 7.94 -25.25 -6.55
N ALA A 224 8.53 -24.64 -5.53
CA ALA A 224 9.48 -25.31 -4.65
C ALA A 224 8.81 -26.36 -3.74
N GLY A 225 7.55 -26.14 -3.36
CA GLY A 225 6.73 -27.08 -2.59
C GLY A 225 7.27 -27.41 -1.19
N LYS A 226 8.07 -26.52 -0.59
CA LYS A 226 8.66 -26.72 0.74
C LYS A 226 7.85 -26.09 1.86
N ILE A 227 7.17 -24.97 1.56
CA ILE A 227 6.28 -24.33 2.50
C ILE A 227 4.90 -24.98 2.38
N PRO A 228 4.32 -25.50 3.47
CA PRO A 228 2.98 -26.09 3.45
C PRO A 228 1.92 -25.08 2.95
N VAL A 229 1.06 -25.52 2.05
CA VAL A 229 -0.01 -24.68 1.47
C VAL A 229 -0.91 -24.04 2.55
N PRO A 230 -1.28 -24.73 3.65
CA PRO A 230 -2.05 -24.10 4.73
C PRO A 230 -1.33 -22.90 5.37
N ILE A 231 0.00 -22.87 5.42
CA ILE A 231 0.76 -21.72 5.91
C ILE A 231 0.67 -20.57 4.91
N VAL A 232 0.84 -20.83 3.62
CA VAL A 232 0.65 -19.82 2.56
C VAL A 232 -0.74 -19.20 2.67
N GLN A 233 -1.78 -20.02 2.89
CA GLN A 233 -3.16 -19.56 3.06
C GLN A 233 -3.33 -18.61 4.25
N LYS A 234 -2.65 -18.84 5.38
CA LYS A 234 -2.73 -17.93 6.54
C LYS A 234 -2.22 -16.52 6.20
N TYR A 235 -1.16 -16.40 5.40
CA TYR A 235 -0.66 -15.11 4.95
C TYR A 235 -1.59 -14.45 3.91
N PHE A 236 -2.29 -15.24 3.08
CA PHE A 236 -3.34 -14.73 2.21
C PHE A 236 -4.50 -14.15 3.03
N ASN A 237 -4.94 -14.87 4.07
CA ASN A 237 -5.99 -14.38 4.97
C ASN A 237 -5.58 -13.09 5.68
N LYS A 238 -4.32 -12.97 6.10
CA LYS A 238 -3.77 -11.76 6.72
C LYS A 238 -3.84 -10.57 5.77
N TRP A 239 -3.26 -10.67 4.57
CA TRP A 239 -3.06 -9.51 3.72
C TRP A 239 -4.26 -9.15 2.84
N LEU A 240 -5.07 -10.12 2.43
CA LEU A 240 -6.32 -9.82 1.74
C LEU A 240 -7.33 -9.12 2.64
N SER A 241 -7.54 -9.59 3.88
CA SER A 241 -8.44 -8.92 4.82
C SER A 241 -7.93 -7.49 5.16
N THR A 242 -6.62 -7.33 5.26
CA THR A 242 -5.97 -6.03 5.45
C THR A 242 -6.20 -5.10 4.25
N ALA A 243 -6.00 -5.60 3.03
CA ALA A 243 -6.21 -4.84 1.80
C ALA A 243 -7.68 -4.41 1.62
N TYR A 244 -8.64 -5.25 2.02
CA TYR A 244 -10.06 -4.86 1.98
C TYR A 244 -10.36 -3.60 2.80
N ASP A 245 -9.66 -3.38 3.90
CA ASP A 245 -9.81 -2.20 4.74
C ASP A 245 -9.21 -0.93 4.10
N LEU A 246 -8.19 -1.06 3.26
CA LEU A 246 -7.52 0.08 2.63
C LEU A 246 -8.41 0.82 1.62
N PHE A 247 -9.41 0.15 1.05
CA PHE A 247 -10.39 0.82 0.18
C PHE A 247 -11.26 1.84 0.93
N GLY A 248 -11.41 1.72 2.24
CA GLY A 248 -12.32 2.58 3.00
C GLY A 248 -13.79 2.19 2.80
N THR A 249 -14.68 3.15 3.07
CA THR A 249 -16.14 2.98 2.90
C THR A 249 -16.73 4.14 2.14
N ASP A 250 -17.71 3.89 1.26
CA ASP A 250 -18.39 4.95 0.49
C ASP A 250 -19.31 5.82 1.35
N HIS A 251 -19.72 5.34 2.52
CA HIS A 251 -20.55 6.10 3.45
C HIS A 251 -19.77 7.12 4.31
N SER A 252 -18.44 7.18 4.15
CA SER A 252 -17.66 8.20 4.86
C SER A 252 -17.82 9.57 4.22
N SER A 253 -17.91 10.62 5.05
CA SER A 253 -17.96 12.01 4.55
C SER A 253 -16.71 12.35 3.72
N SER A 254 -15.56 11.81 4.05
CA SER A 254 -14.32 12.03 3.30
C SER A 254 -14.36 11.44 1.89
N ALA A 255 -14.90 10.23 1.71
CA ALA A 255 -15.07 9.64 0.38
C ALA A 255 -16.05 10.46 -0.47
N HIS A 256 -17.21 10.82 0.11
CA HIS A 256 -18.21 11.64 -0.55
C HIS A 256 -17.63 12.96 -1.06
N TRP A 257 -16.99 13.74 -0.19
CA TRP A 257 -16.44 15.03 -0.57
C TRP A 257 -15.23 14.94 -1.49
N ALA A 258 -14.41 13.90 -1.36
CA ALA A 258 -13.31 13.68 -2.30
C ALA A 258 -13.82 13.49 -3.74
N TYR A 259 -14.93 12.79 -3.94
CA TYR A 259 -15.54 12.62 -5.25
C TYR A 259 -16.24 13.90 -5.72
N VAL A 260 -17.12 14.50 -4.87
CA VAL A 260 -17.89 15.71 -5.20
C VAL A 260 -16.98 16.88 -5.60
N TRP A 261 -15.83 17.02 -4.96
CA TRP A 261 -14.86 18.07 -5.28
C TRP A 261 -13.86 17.71 -6.39
N GLY A 262 -14.02 16.53 -7.01
CA GLY A 262 -13.13 16.11 -8.09
C GLY A 262 -11.72 15.71 -7.63
N LEU A 263 -11.51 15.40 -6.34
CA LEU A 263 -10.18 15.13 -5.79
C LEU A 263 -9.74 13.67 -5.97
N LYS A 264 -10.69 12.73 -5.94
CA LYS A 264 -10.47 11.30 -6.11
C LYS A 264 -11.63 10.72 -6.93
N GLY A 265 -11.31 10.25 -8.14
CA GLY A 265 -12.28 9.69 -9.09
C GLY A 265 -12.53 8.21 -8.85
N ARG A 266 -13.39 7.62 -9.64
CA ARG A 266 -13.58 6.18 -9.73
C ARG A 266 -12.41 5.58 -10.51
N PHE A 267 -12.03 4.35 -10.23
CA PHE A 267 -10.93 3.72 -10.96
C PHE A 267 -11.28 3.49 -12.46
N ASP A 268 -12.57 3.45 -12.81
CA ASP A 268 -13.13 3.28 -14.16
C ASP A 268 -13.61 4.59 -14.80
N GLU A 269 -13.20 5.77 -14.28
CA GLU A 269 -13.68 7.09 -14.73
C GLU A 269 -13.46 7.35 -16.25
N HIS A 270 -12.48 6.68 -16.86
CA HIS A 270 -12.20 6.79 -18.31
C HIS A 270 -13.06 5.86 -19.19
N GLU A 271 -13.85 4.97 -18.59
CA GLU A 271 -14.68 4.07 -19.39
C GLU A 271 -15.86 4.83 -20.01
N ALA A 272 -16.15 4.51 -21.28
CA ALA A 272 -17.23 5.18 -22.02
C ALA A 272 -18.63 4.94 -21.44
N GLN A 273 -18.80 3.86 -20.68
CA GLN A 273 -20.04 3.47 -20.02
C GLN A 273 -19.77 3.24 -18.53
N LEU A 274 -19.96 4.28 -17.72
CA LEU A 274 -19.87 4.15 -16.27
C LEU A 274 -21.08 3.38 -15.72
N PRO A 275 -20.92 2.49 -14.73
CA PRO A 275 -22.02 1.89 -14.00
C PRO A 275 -22.97 2.95 -13.42
N ALA A 276 -24.26 2.61 -13.34
CA ALA A 276 -25.30 3.52 -12.88
C ALA A 276 -25.10 4.04 -11.42
N ALA A 277 -24.46 3.23 -10.56
CA ALA A 277 -24.19 3.57 -9.18
C ALA A 277 -22.96 4.48 -9.07
N LYS A 278 -23.17 5.78 -9.29
CA LYS A 278 -22.12 6.81 -9.21
C LYS A 278 -21.63 7.08 -7.77
N ASP A 279 -22.37 6.64 -6.77
CA ASP A 279 -22.07 6.73 -5.35
C ASP A 279 -21.13 5.64 -4.83
N LYS A 280 -20.86 4.62 -5.65
CA LYS A 280 -19.92 3.53 -5.32
C LYS A 280 -18.51 3.82 -5.86
N LEU A 281 -17.73 4.52 -5.07
CA LEU A 281 -16.33 4.83 -5.36
C LEU A 281 -15.40 3.70 -4.91
N ASN A 282 -15.34 3.46 -3.60
CA ASN A 282 -14.45 2.51 -2.97
C ASN A 282 -14.97 1.06 -3.07
N ASP A 283 -16.27 0.85 -2.92
CA ASP A 283 -16.88 -0.48 -3.03
C ASP A 283 -16.69 -1.06 -4.42
N LEU A 284 -16.87 -0.24 -5.47
CA LEU A 284 -16.66 -0.69 -6.84
C LEU A 284 -15.17 -1.09 -7.09
N ALA A 285 -14.23 -0.24 -6.67
CA ALA A 285 -12.81 -0.54 -6.80
C ALA A 285 -12.43 -1.84 -6.05
N ARG A 286 -12.98 -2.04 -4.84
CA ARG A 286 -12.77 -3.25 -4.05
C ARG A 286 -13.36 -4.50 -4.73
N ASP A 287 -14.55 -4.40 -5.33
CA ASP A 287 -15.16 -5.52 -6.06
C ASP A 287 -14.28 -5.96 -7.25
N HIS A 288 -13.74 -5.00 -7.99
CA HIS A 288 -12.80 -5.30 -9.09
C HIS A 288 -11.47 -5.87 -8.58
N TYR A 289 -10.95 -5.33 -7.48
CA TYR A 289 -9.77 -5.86 -6.81
C TYR A 289 -9.97 -7.33 -6.39
N ILE A 290 -11.10 -7.65 -5.76
CA ILE A 290 -11.43 -9.04 -5.34
C ILE A 290 -11.49 -9.96 -6.55
N ALA A 291 -12.13 -9.52 -7.64
CA ALA A 291 -12.23 -10.30 -8.87
C ALA A 291 -10.84 -10.53 -9.53
N GLU A 292 -9.96 -9.53 -9.49
CA GLU A 292 -8.57 -9.67 -9.97
C GLU A 292 -7.78 -10.63 -9.08
N CYS A 293 -7.84 -10.49 -7.76
CA CYS A 293 -7.18 -11.40 -6.80
C CYS A 293 -7.66 -12.85 -6.98
N GLY A 294 -8.95 -13.06 -7.22
CA GLY A 294 -9.51 -14.39 -7.51
C GLY A 294 -8.84 -15.06 -8.69
N LYS A 295 -8.67 -14.33 -9.81
CA LYS A 295 -7.96 -14.84 -11.00
C LYS A 295 -6.50 -15.19 -10.74
N LEU A 296 -5.81 -14.38 -9.93
CA LEU A 296 -4.41 -14.64 -9.56
C LEU A 296 -4.29 -15.85 -8.63
N ILE A 297 -5.20 -16.00 -7.69
CA ILE A 297 -5.27 -17.18 -6.81
C ILE A 297 -5.54 -18.43 -7.64
N ASP A 298 -6.40 -18.38 -8.67
CA ASP A 298 -6.63 -19.51 -9.59
C ASP A 298 -5.35 -19.88 -10.35
N GLN A 299 -4.56 -18.91 -10.80
CA GLN A 299 -3.26 -19.15 -11.43
C GLN A 299 -2.28 -19.81 -10.45
N LEU A 300 -2.20 -19.34 -9.22
CA LEU A 300 -1.37 -19.94 -8.18
C LEU A 300 -1.85 -21.36 -7.82
N ASN A 301 -3.15 -21.60 -7.82
CA ASN A 301 -3.77 -22.91 -7.57
C ASN A 301 -3.41 -23.97 -8.63
N ALA A 302 -3.05 -23.56 -9.83
CA ALA A 302 -2.53 -24.48 -10.85
C ALA A 302 -1.16 -25.07 -10.47
N LEU A 303 -0.44 -24.44 -9.54
CA LEU A 303 0.88 -24.86 -9.03
C LEU A 303 0.78 -25.66 -7.73
N VAL A 304 -0.36 -25.66 -7.07
CA VAL A 304 -0.58 -26.41 -5.83
C VAL A 304 -0.61 -27.91 -6.14
N PRO A 305 0.19 -28.74 -5.43
CA PRO A 305 0.24 -30.17 -5.66
C PRO A 305 -1.11 -30.85 -5.56
N PRO A 306 -1.36 -31.94 -6.32
CA PRO A 306 -2.58 -32.74 -6.18
C PRO A 306 -2.73 -33.29 -4.76
N GLY A 307 -3.91 -33.14 -4.18
CA GLY A 307 -4.22 -33.59 -2.82
C GLY A 307 -4.01 -32.53 -1.74
N GLU A 308 -3.29 -31.47 -2.02
CA GLU A 308 -3.19 -30.31 -1.13
C GLU A 308 -4.44 -29.40 -1.22
N PRO A 309 -4.80 -28.70 -0.12
CA PRO A 309 -5.91 -27.75 -0.14
C PRO A 309 -5.62 -26.60 -1.11
N LYS A 310 -6.67 -26.14 -1.80
CA LYS A 310 -6.55 -24.98 -2.69
C LYS A 310 -6.52 -23.67 -1.89
N LEU A 311 -5.77 -22.69 -2.40
CA LEU A 311 -5.75 -21.33 -1.91
C LEU A 311 -7.07 -20.63 -2.23
N TYR A 312 -7.50 -19.73 -1.37
CA TYR A 312 -8.74 -18.96 -1.52
C TYR A 312 -8.59 -17.55 -0.97
N ALA A 313 -9.46 -16.65 -1.39
CA ALA A 313 -9.63 -15.33 -0.78
C ALA A 313 -10.59 -15.44 0.42
N PRO A 314 -10.27 -14.87 1.59
CA PRO A 314 -11.21 -14.83 2.71
C PRO A 314 -12.44 -13.99 2.35
N ASP A 315 -13.58 -14.30 3.00
CA ASP A 315 -14.81 -13.51 2.86
C ASP A 315 -14.56 -12.05 3.26
N LEU A 316 -15.22 -11.13 2.57
CA LEU A 316 -15.10 -9.69 2.78
C LEU A 316 -15.40 -9.26 4.24
N LYS A 317 -16.17 -10.04 4.99
CA LYS A 317 -16.52 -9.75 6.39
C LYS A 317 -15.45 -10.17 7.38
N PHE A 318 -14.51 -11.05 6.97
CA PHE A 318 -13.50 -11.61 7.86
C PHE A 318 -12.49 -10.54 8.31
N ASN A 319 -12.20 -10.51 9.62
CA ASN A 319 -11.11 -9.74 10.24
C ASN A 319 -11.05 -8.26 9.83
N ARG A 320 -12.20 -7.58 9.81
CA ARG A 320 -12.31 -6.18 9.40
C ARG A 320 -11.99 -5.22 10.53
N SER A 321 -11.22 -4.19 10.21
CA SER A 321 -10.87 -3.09 11.13
C SER A 321 -11.69 -1.83 10.90
N ILE A 322 -12.42 -1.74 9.76
CA ILE A 322 -13.28 -0.60 9.42
C ILE A 322 -14.63 -1.07 8.84
N GLY A 323 -15.56 -0.13 8.71
CA GLY A 323 -16.85 -0.35 8.08
C GLY A 323 -17.86 -1.09 8.96
N GLU A 324 -18.90 -1.62 8.34
CA GLU A 324 -20.05 -2.23 9.05
C GLU A 324 -19.73 -3.56 9.74
N HIS A 325 -18.62 -4.19 9.38
CA HIS A 325 -18.19 -5.49 9.91
C HIS A 325 -17.15 -5.39 11.02
N VAL A 326 -16.70 -4.17 11.37
CA VAL A 326 -15.72 -3.96 12.44
C VAL A 326 -16.23 -4.52 13.77
N GLY A 327 -15.36 -5.26 14.47
CA GLY A 327 -15.68 -5.89 15.76
C GLY A 327 -16.64 -7.07 15.69
N LYS A 328 -17.13 -7.44 14.51
CA LYS A 328 -17.93 -8.65 14.31
C LYS A 328 -17.02 -9.85 14.05
N ARG A 329 -17.43 -11.02 14.56
CA ARG A 329 -16.64 -12.24 14.58
C ARG A 329 -17.00 -13.17 13.43
N TYR A 330 -16.64 -12.79 12.22
CA TYR A 330 -16.86 -13.61 11.03
C TYR A 330 -15.70 -14.58 10.77
N SER A 331 -16.03 -15.81 10.40
CA SER A 331 -15.05 -16.78 9.88
C SER A 331 -14.48 -16.34 8.53
N VAL A 332 -13.42 -17.02 8.07
CA VAL A 332 -12.87 -16.81 6.69
C VAL A 332 -13.88 -17.12 5.58
N THR A 333 -14.97 -17.83 5.90
CA THR A 333 -16.08 -18.15 4.99
C THR A 333 -17.29 -17.23 5.18
N GLY A 334 -17.20 -16.23 6.06
CA GLY A 334 -18.24 -15.22 6.29
C GLY A 334 -19.35 -15.64 7.25
N GLU A 335 -19.18 -16.72 8.01
CA GLU A 335 -20.11 -17.18 9.04
C GLU A 335 -19.88 -16.45 10.36
N LEU A 336 -20.95 -16.03 11.03
CA LEU A 336 -20.85 -15.39 12.35
C LEU A 336 -20.56 -16.45 13.43
N LEU A 337 -19.49 -16.25 14.20
CA LEU A 337 -19.03 -17.16 15.23
C LEU A 337 -19.31 -16.60 16.65
N SER A 338 -19.34 -17.49 17.64
CA SER A 338 -19.24 -17.11 19.05
C SER A 338 -17.86 -16.53 19.35
N GLU A 339 -17.67 -15.89 20.52
CA GLU A 339 -16.37 -15.33 20.93
C GLU A 339 -15.30 -16.41 21.03
N ASP A 340 -15.60 -17.51 21.74
CA ASP A 340 -14.67 -18.61 21.95
C ASP A 340 -14.29 -19.30 20.63
N ASP A 341 -15.26 -19.50 19.74
CA ASP A 341 -15.04 -20.10 18.43
C ASP A 341 -14.21 -19.17 17.53
N TYR A 342 -14.45 -17.85 17.61
CA TYR A 342 -13.71 -16.88 16.83
C TYR A 342 -12.24 -16.82 17.25
N ASP A 343 -11.94 -16.78 18.54
CA ASP A 343 -10.57 -16.76 19.06
C ASP A 343 -9.78 -18.01 18.67
N LYS A 344 -10.45 -19.16 18.64
CA LYS A 344 -9.85 -20.40 18.12
C LYS A 344 -9.65 -20.30 16.60
N HIS A 345 -10.68 -19.87 15.86
CA HIS A 345 -10.64 -19.75 14.41
C HIS A 345 -9.51 -18.83 13.95
N VAL A 346 -9.34 -17.65 14.57
CA VAL A 346 -8.27 -16.69 14.23
C VAL A 346 -6.89 -17.32 14.38
N ARG A 347 -6.65 -18.11 15.43
CA ARG A 347 -5.40 -18.86 15.62
C ARG A 347 -5.16 -19.91 14.53
N ASP A 348 -6.24 -20.54 14.05
CA ASP A 348 -6.15 -21.56 13.02
C ASP A 348 -5.90 -20.96 11.61
N VAL A 349 -6.42 -19.76 11.32
CA VAL A 349 -6.45 -19.18 9.97
C VAL A 349 -5.54 -17.97 9.73
N LEU A 350 -4.97 -17.38 10.78
CA LEU A 350 -3.96 -16.31 10.66
C LEU A 350 -2.57 -16.83 11.08
N PRO A 351 -1.48 -16.18 10.63
CA PRO A 351 -0.13 -16.56 11.04
C PRO A 351 0.07 -16.50 12.55
N THR A 352 0.66 -17.54 13.11
CA THR A 352 1.00 -17.66 14.54
C THR A 352 2.51 -17.66 14.74
N ALA A 353 2.96 -17.53 15.99
CA ALA A 353 4.38 -17.65 16.34
C ALA A 353 4.95 -19.04 16.01
N GLU A 354 4.14 -20.11 16.07
CA GLU A 354 4.51 -21.45 15.68
C GLU A 354 4.73 -21.54 14.15
N ASP A 355 3.85 -20.92 13.36
CA ASP A 355 4.02 -20.85 11.90
C ASP A 355 5.29 -20.07 11.53
N GLU A 356 5.57 -18.94 12.19
CA GLU A 356 6.80 -18.17 11.99
C GLU A 356 8.06 -18.99 12.36
N LYS A 357 8.00 -19.75 13.45
CA LYS A 357 9.09 -20.64 13.84
C LYS A 357 9.34 -21.73 12.79
N LEU A 358 8.27 -22.35 12.28
CA LEU A 358 8.37 -23.35 11.24
C LEU A 358 8.93 -22.74 9.94
N LEU A 359 8.45 -21.57 9.52
CA LEU A 359 8.99 -20.85 8.37
C LEU A 359 10.47 -20.53 8.56
N ASN A 360 10.88 -20.07 9.73
CA ASN A 360 12.30 -19.80 10.01
C ASN A 360 13.16 -21.06 9.92
N GLU A 361 12.65 -22.24 10.26
CA GLU A 361 13.39 -23.51 10.06
C GLU A 361 13.48 -23.89 8.58
N ILE A 362 12.36 -23.81 7.84
CA ILE A 362 12.32 -24.11 6.40
C ILE A 362 13.25 -23.16 5.62
N THR A 363 13.24 -21.88 5.96
CA THR A 363 13.98 -20.85 5.22
C THR A 363 15.48 -20.79 5.55
N LYS A 364 15.96 -21.60 6.49
CA LYS A 364 17.41 -21.83 6.65
C LYS A 364 18.04 -22.50 5.41
N GLY A 365 17.26 -23.32 4.70
CA GLY A 365 17.64 -23.85 3.39
C GLY A 365 17.54 -22.78 2.30
N LYS A 366 18.08 -23.05 1.12
CA LYS A 366 17.97 -22.18 -0.06
C LYS A 366 16.97 -22.71 -1.10
N ASP A 367 16.34 -23.85 -0.83
CA ASP A 367 15.49 -24.59 -1.76
C ASP A 367 13.98 -24.41 -1.52
N TRP A 368 13.61 -23.53 -0.59
CA TRP A 368 12.23 -23.23 -0.26
C TRP A 368 11.56 -22.25 -1.26
N VAL A 369 12.37 -21.63 -2.12
CA VAL A 369 11.96 -20.79 -3.22
C VAL A 369 12.68 -21.26 -4.49
N ALA A 370 11.96 -21.51 -5.56
CA ALA A 370 12.56 -21.90 -6.83
C ALA A 370 13.37 -20.74 -7.41
N GLN A 371 14.43 -21.03 -8.16
CA GLN A 371 15.26 -20.00 -8.77
C GLN A 371 14.45 -19.13 -9.72
N ALA A 372 14.73 -17.83 -9.73
CA ALA A 372 14.14 -16.91 -10.71
C ALA A 372 14.68 -17.28 -12.10
N GLN A 373 13.77 -17.36 -13.07
CA GLN A 373 14.18 -17.40 -14.47
C GLN A 373 14.54 -15.95 -14.86
N VAL A 374 15.84 -15.66 -14.92
CA VAL A 374 16.32 -14.40 -15.48
C VAL A 374 16.22 -14.56 -17.00
N SER A 375 15.20 -13.89 -17.59
CA SER A 375 15.06 -13.78 -19.06
C SER A 375 15.98 -12.71 -19.60
#